data_c70d1a3484927e2e4ec73daae58ecfb5
#
_entry.id   c70d1a3484927e2e4ec73daae58ecfb5
#
_cell.length_a   1.000
_cell.length_b   1.000
_cell.length_c   1.000
_cell.angle_alpha   90.00
_cell.angle_beta   90.00
_cell.angle_gamma   90.00
#
_symmetry.space_group_name_H-M   'P 1'
#
loop_
_entity.id
_entity.type
_entity.pdbx_description
1 polymer ?
#
loop_
_entity_poly.entity_id
_entity_poly.type
_entity_poly.pdbx_seq_one_letter_code
_entity_poly.pdbx_strand_id
1 'polypeptide(L)'
;ERQRNRRLKDLPNLGIRMEMLLRQVGITTVDMLIQKGAKRSWLLIRSCNQNLGLPVLFALHGAIVGRHHAALPPEVKEELRAWFHYNVEREQNRRHKQN
;
A
#
# COMPACT_ATOMS: atom_id res chain seq x y z
N GLU A 1 22.62 5.56 -7.39
CA GLU A 1 22.97 6.52 -6.38
C GLU A 1 21.88 7.56 -6.18
N ARG A 2 21.34 8.07 -7.28
CA ARG A 2 20.23 9.03 -7.17
C ARG A 2 19.04 8.43 -6.47
N GLN A 3 18.85 7.12 -6.61
CA GLN A 3 17.74 6.43 -5.99
C GLN A 3 17.87 6.37 -4.48
N ARG A 4 19.09 6.40 -3.98
CA ARG A 4 19.29 6.40 -2.54
C ARG A 4 18.77 7.65 -1.86
N ASN A 5 18.74 8.75 -2.60
CA ASN A 5 18.30 10.03 -2.06
C ASN A 5 16.83 10.30 -2.33
N ARG A 6 16.14 9.39 -3.00
CA ARG A 6 14.72 9.57 -3.26
C ARG A 6 13.93 9.36 -1.98
N ARG A 7 13.02 10.27 -1.74
CA ARG A 7 12.11 10.14 -0.62
C ARG A 7 10.85 9.41 -1.08
N LEU A 8 10.16 8.79 -0.12
CA LEU A 8 8.92 8.10 -0.42
C LEU A 8 7.92 9.01 -1.12
N LYS A 9 7.85 10.28 -0.71
CA LYS A 9 6.92 11.23 -1.33
C LYS A 9 7.20 11.48 -2.80
N ASP A 10 8.41 11.17 -3.27
CA ASP A 10 8.81 11.41 -4.66
C ASP A 10 8.43 10.26 -5.59
N LEU A 11 7.99 9.15 -5.04
CA LEU A 11 7.55 8.03 -5.87
C LEU A 11 6.19 8.30 -6.50
N PRO A 12 5.89 7.69 -7.66
CA PRO A 12 4.56 7.86 -8.25
C PRO A 12 3.46 7.48 -7.26
N ASN A 13 2.36 8.22 -7.30
CA ASN A 13 1.14 7.97 -6.52
C ASN A 13 1.28 8.23 -5.03
N LEU A 14 2.48 8.48 -4.55
CA LEU A 14 2.67 8.82 -3.15
C LEU A 14 2.74 10.34 -3.03
N GLY A 15 2.87 10.82 -1.87
CA GLY A 15 3.01 12.23 -1.58
C GLY A 15 3.38 12.34 -0.14
N ILE A 16 3.40 13.55 0.39
CA ILE A 16 3.79 13.78 1.77
C ILE A 16 2.90 12.99 2.73
N ARG A 17 1.59 13.01 2.46
CA ARG A 17 0.65 12.33 3.35
C ARG A 17 0.92 10.83 3.43
N MET A 18 1.12 10.20 2.26
CA MET A 18 1.39 8.77 2.23
C MET A 18 2.73 8.47 2.87
N GLU A 19 3.73 9.32 2.65
CA GLU A 19 5.02 9.15 3.29
C GLU A 19 4.86 9.15 4.81
N MET A 20 4.04 10.05 5.35
CA MET A 20 3.81 10.10 6.78
C MET A 20 3.17 8.81 7.30
N LEU A 21 2.19 8.29 6.56
CA LEU A 21 1.53 7.04 6.96
C LEU A 21 2.52 5.87 6.98
N LEU A 22 3.37 5.80 5.96
CA LEU A 22 4.37 4.74 5.89
C LEU A 22 5.38 4.86 7.03
N ARG A 23 5.81 6.07 7.34
CA ARG A 23 6.76 6.27 8.42
C ARG A 23 6.18 5.87 9.77
N GLN A 24 4.89 6.05 9.96
CA GLN A 24 4.23 5.63 11.20
C GLN A 24 4.35 4.14 11.46
N VAL A 25 4.43 3.35 10.40
CA VAL A 25 4.53 1.90 10.54
C VAL A 25 5.95 1.39 10.28
N GLY A 26 6.92 2.31 10.33
CA GLY A 26 8.32 1.93 10.26
C GLY A 26 8.90 1.80 8.86
N ILE A 27 8.16 2.21 7.84
CA ILE A 27 8.65 2.19 6.46
C ILE A 27 9.12 3.60 6.13
N THR A 28 10.44 3.82 6.21
CA THR A 28 11.00 5.16 6.11
C THR A 28 11.82 5.41 4.86
N THR A 29 12.13 4.37 4.09
CA THR A 29 12.92 4.51 2.88
C THR A 29 12.26 3.79 1.72
N VAL A 30 12.67 4.15 0.49
CA VAL A 30 12.19 3.50 -0.71
C VAL A 30 12.56 2.01 -0.69
N ASP A 31 13.78 1.69 -0.26
CA ASP A 31 14.22 0.31 -0.20
C ASP A 31 13.35 -0.52 0.75
N MET A 32 12.99 0.05 1.89
CA MET A 32 12.13 -0.64 2.85
C MET A 32 10.76 -0.91 2.26
N LEU A 33 10.21 0.05 1.51
CA LEU A 33 8.92 -0.14 0.86
C LEU A 33 8.99 -1.27 -0.16
N ILE A 34 10.05 -1.29 -0.98
CA ILE A 34 10.20 -2.32 -1.99
C ILE A 34 10.34 -3.69 -1.34
N GLN A 35 11.13 -3.79 -0.28
CA GLN A 35 11.31 -5.06 0.43
C GLN A 35 10.01 -5.54 1.06
N LYS A 36 9.28 -4.63 1.65
CA LYS A 36 8.01 -4.99 2.31
C LYS A 36 6.95 -5.37 1.30
N GLY A 37 6.89 -4.65 0.18
CA GLY A 37 5.88 -4.87 -0.84
C GLY A 37 4.59 -4.14 -0.54
N ALA A 38 3.77 -4.00 -1.58
CA ALA A 38 2.54 -3.21 -1.46
C ALA A 38 1.54 -3.82 -0.48
N LYS A 39 1.36 -5.13 -0.55
CA LYS A 39 0.34 -5.80 0.26
C LYS A 39 0.65 -5.72 1.75
N ARG A 40 1.89 -6.02 2.13
CA ARG A 40 2.28 -5.93 3.53
C ARG A 40 2.25 -4.50 4.03
N SER A 41 2.72 -3.56 3.21
CA SER A 41 2.70 -2.15 3.57
C SER A 41 1.27 -1.69 3.80
N TRP A 42 0.36 -2.09 2.92
CA TRP A 42 -1.05 -1.74 3.04
C TRP A 42 -1.63 -2.30 4.36
N LEU A 43 -1.32 -3.55 4.67
CA LEU A 43 -1.81 -4.16 5.91
C LEU A 43 -1.30 -3.42 7.15
N LEU A 44 -0.03 -3.03 7.13
CA LEU A 44 0.53 -2.28 8.27
C LEU A 44 -0.15 -0.95 8.46
N ILE A 45 -0.35 -0.20 7.36
CA ILE A 45 -1.02 1.08 7.44
C ILE A 45 -2.47 0.88 7.87
N ARG A 46 -3.11 -0.15 7.35
CA ARG A 46 -4.51 -0.44 7.68
C ARG A 46 -4.70 -0.72 9.17
N SER A 47 -3.72 -1.30 9.83
CA SER A 47 -3.82 -1.57 11.26
C SER A 47 -3.94 -0.28 12.07
N CYS A 48 -3.43 0.82 11.53
CA CYS A 48 -3.48 2.12 12.20
C CYS A 48 -4.55 3.03 11.61
N ASN A 49 -5.07 2.70 10.42
CA ASN A 49 -6.01 3.55 9.70
C ASN A 49 -7.04 2.68 8.99
N GLN A 50 -8.15 2.43 9.65
CA GLN A 50 -9.15 1.47 9.19
C GLN A 50 -9.92 1.93 7.95
N ASN A 51 -9.78 3.21 7.59
CA ASN A 51 -10.48 3.73 6.41
C ASN A 51 -9.70 3.56 5.12
N LEU A 52 -8.55 2.88 5.19
CA LEU A 52 -7.70 2.67 4.03
C LEU A 52 -8.39 1.74 3.03
N GLY A 53 -8.52 2.21 1.81
CA GLY A 53 -9.26 1.46 0.80
C GLY A 53 -8.37 0.92 -0.31
N LEU A 54 -9.04 0.37 -1.32
CA LEU A 54 -8.38 -0.22 -2.48
C LEU A 54 -7.49 0.76 -3.25
N PRO A 55 -7.89 2.03 -3.44
CA PRO A 55 -7.02 2.96 -4.18
C PRO A 55 -5.63 3.11 -3.58
N VAL A 56 -5.49 3.01 -2.27
CA VAL A 56 -4.18 3.10 -1.64
C VAL A 56 -3.32 1.89 -1.97
N LEU A 57 -3.94 0.71 -2.06
CA LEU A 57 -3.22 -0.50 -2.46
C LEU A 57 -2.68 -0.35 -3.89
N PHE A 58 -3.51 0.16 -4.81
CA PHE A 58 -3.06 0.44 -6.17
C PHE A 58 -1.91 1.45 -6.18
N ALA A 59 -2.02 2.50 -5.37
CA ALA A 59 -0.99 3.53 -5.30
C ALA A 59 0.34 2.98 -4.81
N LEU A 60 0.30 2.14 -3.78
CA LEU A 60 1.52 1.52 -3.25
C LEU A 60 2.17 0.60 -4.27
N HIS A 61 1.36 -0.23 -4.93
CA HIS A 61 1.91 -1.13 -5.95
C HIS A 61 2.51 -0.34 -7.11
N GLY A 62 1.79 0.68 -7.58
CA GLY A 62 2.29 1.53 -8.66
C GLY A 62 3.59 2.22 -8.28
N ALA A 63 3.68 2.70 -7.05
CA ALA A 63 4.90 3.35 -6.58
C ALA A 63 6.09 2.41 -6.64
N ILE A 64 5.89 1.15 -6.23
CA ILE A 64 6.97 0.16 -6.21
C ILE A 64 7.44 -0.18 -7.62
N VAL A 65 6.50 -0.34 -8.56
CA VAL A 65 6.87 -0.68 -9.94
C VAL A 65 7.16 0.54 -10.81
N GLY A 66 7.03 1.75 -10.24
CA GLY A 66 7.37 2.97 -10.95
C GLY A 66 6.32 3.44 -11.95
N ARG A 67 5.04 3.15 -11.71
CA ARG A 67 3.97 3.52 -12.62
C ARG A 67 2.85 4.24 -11.91
N HIS A 68 2.17 5.11 -12.63
CA HIS A 68 0.93 5.70 -12.13
C HIS A 68 -0.08 4.60 -11.90
N HIS A 69 -0.89 4.73 -10.83
CA HIS A 69 -1.83 3.67 -10.47
C HIS A 69 -2.84 3.38 -11.60
N ALA A 70 -3.18 4.39 -12.39
CA ALA A 70 -4.12 4.20 -13.51
C ALA A 70 -3.51 3.41 -14.66
N ALA A 71 -2.18 3.31 -14.71
CA ALA A 71 -1.48 2.63 -15.79
C ALA A 71 -1.14 1.17 -15.46
N LEU A 72 -1.60 0.68 -14.32
CA LEU A 72 -1.38 -0.73 -13.99
C LEU A 72 -2.15 -1.64 -14.94
N PRO A 73 -1.56 -2.78 -15.34
CA PRO A 73 -2.28 -3.71 -16.22
C PRO A 73 -3.56 -4.23 -15.59
N PRO A 74 -4.58 -4.51 -16.40
CA PRO A 74 -5.86 -5.00 -15.85
C PRO A 74 -5.72 -6.25 -14.99
N GLU A 75 -4.85 -7.18 -15.37
CA GLU A 75 -4.68 -8.40 -14.59
C GLU A 75 -4.05 -8.13 -13.23
N VAL A 76 -3.18 -7.12 -13.16
CA VAL A 76 -2.60 -6.72 -11.88
C VAL A 76 -3.67 -6.08 -11.00
N LYS A 77 -4.48 -5.21 -11.57
CA LYS A 77 -5.56 -4.59 -10.83
C LYS A 77 -6.54 -5.62 -10.31
N GLU A 78 -6.84 -6.62 -11.13
CA GLU A 78 -7.76 -7.67 -10.75
C GLU A 78 -7.22 -8.49 -9.57
N GLU A 79 -5.94 -8.82 -9.62
CA GLU A 79 -5.30 -9.56 -8.55
C GLU A 79 -5.33 -8.78 -7.24
N LEU A 80 -5.00 -7.50 -7.31
CA LEU A 80 -4.98 -6.65 -6.12
C LEU A 80 -6.39 -6.47 -5.56
N ARG A 81 -7.38 -6.33 -6.45
CA ARG A 81 -8.77 -6.18 -6.01
C ARG A 81 -9.26 -7.44 -5.30
N ALA A 82 -8.94 -8.61 -5.83
CA ALA A 82 -9.34 -9.87 -5.22
C ALA A 82 -8.68 -10.03 -3.85
N TRP A 83 -7.40 -9.72 -3.76
CA TRP A 83 -6.68 -9.77 -2.50
C TRP A 83 -7.28 -8.82 -1.47
N PHE A 84 -7.62 -7.62 -1.90
CA PHE A 84 -8.21 -6.60 -1.03
C PHE A 84 -9.54 -7.09 -0.45
N HIS A 85 -10.42 -7.58 -1.30
CA HIS A 85 -11.73 -8.04 -0.85
C HIS A 85 -11.60 -9.22 0.10
N TYR A 86 -10.72 -10.14 -0.20
CA TYR A 86 -10.49 -11.30 0.67
C TYR A 86 -10.06 -10.86 2.07
N ASN A 87 -9.13 -9.92 2.14
CA ASN A 87 -8.60 -9.49 3.43
C ASN A 87 -9.58 -8.64 4.21
N VAL A 88 -10.35 -7.80 3.53
CA VAL A 88 -11.37 -6.99 4.20
C VAL A 88 -12.48 -7.89 4.74
N GLU A 89 -12.89 -8.91 3.98
CA GLU A 89 -13.89 -9.85 4.45
C GLU A 89 -13.42 -10.60 5.67
N ARG A 90 -12.14 -11.00 5.67
CA ARG A 90 -11.59 -11.70 6.82
C ARG A 90 -11.62 -10.82 8.06
N GLU A 91 -11.30 -9.54 7.91
CA GLU A 91 -11.39 -8.61 9.02
C GLU A 91 -12.80 -8.54 9.59
N GLN A 92 -13.78 -8.41 8.71
CA GLN A 92 -15.17 -8.30 9.12
C GLN A 92 -15.64 -9.57 9.80
N ASN A 93 -15.27 -10.72 9.26
CA ASN A 93 -15.63 -11.99 9.86
C ASN A 93 -15.02 -12.16 11.24
N ARG A 94 -13.79 -11.73 11.39
CA ARG A 94 -13.10 -11.82 12.67
C ARG A 94 -13.80 -10.97 13.72
N ARG A 95 -14.16 -9.74 13.34
CA ARG A 95 -14.89 -8.86 14.24
C ARG A 95 -16.25 -9.44 14.61
N HIS A 96 -16.93 -10.02 13.62
CA HIS A 96 -18.24 -10.60 13.84
C HIS A 96 -18.18 -11.75 14.84
N LYS A 97 -17.14 -12.56 14.73
CA LYS A 97 -16.98 -13.69 15.64
C LYS A 97 -16.65 -13.26 17.06
N GLN A 98 -16.05 -12.12 17.23
CA GLN A 98 -15.72 -11.64 18.57
C GLN A 98 -16.90 -11.07 19.32
N ASN A 99 -17.96 -10.78 18.60
CA ASN A 99 -19.19 -10.29 19.21
C ASN A 99 -20.11 -11.44 19.58
#